data_7d39551637161668176522b31474700e
#
_entry.id   7d39551637161668176522b31474700e
#
_cell.length_a   1.000
_cell.length_b   1.000
_cell.length_c   1.000
_cell.angle_alpha   90.00
_cell.angle_beta   90.00
_cell.angle_gamma   90.00
#
_symmetry.space_group_name_H-M   'P 1'
#
loop_
_entity.id
_entity.type
_entity.pdbx_description
1 polymer ?
#
loop_
_entity_poly.entity_id
_entity_poly.type
_entity_poly.pdbx_seq_one_letter_code
_entity_poly.pdbx_strand_id
1 'polypeptide(L)'
;MDFQLSDDQRALRSGMRDLLGAVFDRDRLRAAVEREGALDRSLWRELGAAGFFALRLPEEAGGVGLGLPEAVLLFEEAGRALLPGPLVATHLAAGLVKGAAEGEAVVTAVAGELPVAHLAEADAVLVVDGRASGLPGEAWGLEVLPGKTEGAEVLSGEALRAFLAAARPVRSMDPLTPLHRAPADTKPAPAASERTWADAERAPAATERAPAHAWRFRFEAALLTAAEQLGSAARTTEAAVQHAGEREQFGSPVGSFQAVKHLCADMLARTEPARAAVYAAAVTGDPVEIAAAKLLADEAAVRNARDCLQIHGGMGFTWEADVHLHLKRAWLRAASWLTGAGAEELLAADLGTAGRLPRSSAAYGRPVREAGGGG
;
A
#
# COMPACT_ATOMS: atom_id res chain seq x y z
N MET A 1 -14.66 3.26 22.05
CA MET A 1 -13.44 2.67 21.45
C MET A 1 -12.29 3.60 21.74
N ASP A 2 -11.21 3.09 22.26
CA ASP A 2 -9.97 3.86 22.39
C ASP A 2 -9.23 3.75 21.05
N PHE A 3 -9.07 4.87 20.34
CA PHE A 3 -8.36 4.93 19.07
C PHE A 3 -6.85 5.19 19.25
N GLN A 4 -6.36 5.14 20.49
CA GLN A 4 -4.95 5.28 20.80
C GLN A 4 -4.22 3.96 20.48
N LEU A 5 -3.05 4.07 19.89
CA LEU A 5 -2.17 2.91 19.73
C LEU A 5 -1.82 2.32 21.12
N SER A 6 -1.77 1.00 21.22
CA SER A 6 -1.23 0.32 22.40
C SER A 6 0.26 0.63 22.58
N ASP A 7 0.81 0.32 23.74
CA ASP A 7 2.26 0.47 23.97
C ASP A 7 3.06 -0.40 23.02
N ASP A 8 2.61 -1.64 22.76
CA ASP A 8 3.24 -2.56 21.81
C ASP A 8 3.18 -2.03 20.37
N GLN A 9 2.07 -1.47 19.93
CA GLN A 9 1.94 -0.86 18.63
C GLN A 9 2.83 0.37 18.47
N ARG A 10 2.97 1.19 19.51
CA ARG A 10 3.91 2.31 19.52
C ARG A 10 5.36 1.84 19.43
N ALA A 11 5.71 0.80 20.20
CA ALA A 11 7.03 0.19 20.17
C ALA A 11 7.34 -0.41 18.81
N LEU A 12 6.41 -1.15 18.20
CA LEU A 12 6.54 -1.72 16.87
C LEU A 12 6.80 -0.65 15.81
N ARG A 13 6.01 0.42 15.80
CA ARG A 13 6.17 1.54 14.87
C ARG A 13 7.51 2.25 15.06
N SER A 14 7.90 2.53 16.31
CA SER A 14 9.18 3.16 16.62
C SER A 14 10.35 2.27 16.20
N GLY A 15 10.30 0.99 16.54
CA GLY A 15 11.34 0.02 16.17
C GLY A 15 11.51 -0.10 14.65
N MET A 16 10.40 -0.09 13.89
CA MET A 16 10.47 -0.09 12.42
C MET A 16 11.08 1.21 11.88
N ARG A 17 10.75 2.36 12.43
CA ARG A 17 11.34 3.66 12.07
C ARG A 17 12.84 3.66 12.31
N ASP A 18 13.27 3.19 13.47
CA ASP A 18 14.70 3.13 13.83
C ASP A 18 15.45 2.16 12.93
N LEU A 19 14.87 0.99 12.65
CA LEU A 19 15.43 0.02 11.71
C LEU A 19 15.59 0.64 10.31
N LEU A 20 14.53 1.23 9.75
CA LEU A 20 14.59 1.84 8.42
C LEU A 20 15.58 3.00 8.37
N GLY A 21 15.68 3.79 9.44
CA GLY A 21 16.69 4.85 9.56
C GLY A 21 18.12 4.32 9.54
N ALA A 22 18.34 3.11 10.04
CA ALA A 22 19.66 2.46 10.06
C ALA A 22 19.99 1.73 8.74
N VAL A 23 18.99 1.02 8.15
CA VAL A 23 19.25 0.17 6.98
C VAL A 23 18.92 0.84 5.64
N PHE A 24 18.18 1.94 5.63
CA PHE A 24 17.80 2.69 4.44
C PHE A 24 17.83 4.19 4.70
N ASP A 25 19.03 4.71 4.91
CA ASP A 25 19.31 6.12 5.10
C ASP A 25 19.21 6.93 3.79
N ARG A 26 19.47 8.23 3.88
CA ARG A 26 19.44 9.13 2.73
C ARG A 26 20.44 8.76 1.64
N ASP A 27 21.60 8.25 1.99
CA ASP A 27 22.64 7.89 1.02
C ASP A 27 22.21 6.64 0.23
N ARG A 28 21.63 5.64 0.90
CA ARG A 28 21.01 4.47 0.23
C ARG A 28 19.80 4.87 -0.63
N LEU A 29 18.97 5.81 -0.18
CA LEU A 29 17.88 6.35 -1.00
C LEU A 29 18.43 6.98 -2.29
N ARG A 30 19.48 7.81 -2.20
CA ARG A 30 20.10 8.43 -3.36
C ARG A 30 20.75 7.41 -4.29
N ALA A 31 21.44 6.43 -3.74
CA ALA A 31 22.00 5.33 -4.52
C ALA A 31 20.91 4.52 -5.25
N ALA A 32 19.73 4.34 -4.63
CA ALA A 32 18.59 3.70 -5.30
C ALA A 32 18.04 4.54 -6.46
N VAL A 33 17.99 5.88 -6.31
CA VAL A 33 17.60 6.81 -7.39
C VAL A 33 18.58 6.72 -8.56
N GLU A 34 19.89 6.70 -8.29
CA GLU A 34 20.94 6.59 -9.32
C GLU A 34 20.89 5.26 -10.07
N ARG A 35 20.45 4.19 -9.40
CA ARG A 35 20.23 2.87 -10.02
C ARG A 35 18.85 2.72 -10.67
N GLU A 36 18.13 3.83 -10.88
CA GLU A 36 16.79 3.84 -11.50
C GLU A 36 15.79 2.90 -10.78
N GLY A 37 15.91 2.78 -9.48
CA GLY A 37 15.02 1.97 -8.66
C GLY A 37 15.33 0.47 -8.68
N ALA A 38 16.46 0.05 -9.24
CA ALA A 38 16.90 -1.34 -9.17
C ALA A 38 16.98 -1.81 -7.70
N LEU A 39 16.34 -2.95 -7.44
CA LEU A 39 16.14 -3.45 -6.08
C LEU A 39 17.45 -3.92 -5.46
N ASP A 40 17.70 -3.46 -4.24
CA ASP A 40 18.80 -3.99 -3.41
C ASP A 40 18.34 -5.26 -2.69
N ARG A 41 18.81 -6.41 -3.18
CA ARG A 41 18.49 -7.73 -2.61
C ARG A 41 19.03 -7.91 -1.18
N SER A 42 20.06 -7.16 -0.77
CA SER A 42 20.55 -7.21 0.62
C SER A 42 19.55 -6.52 1.55
N LEU A 43 19.08 -5.34 1.16
CA LEU A 43 18.01 -4.63 1.88
C LEU A 43 16.74 -5.48 1.97
N TRP A 44 16.38 -6.19 0.89
CA TRP A 44 15.19 -7.05 0.87
C TRP A 44 15.28 -8.18 1.90
N ARG A 45 16.43 -8.84 2.01
CA ARG A 45 16.68 -9.85 3.05
C ARG A 45 16.73 -9.25 4.46
N GLU A 46 17.31 -8.05 4.62
CA GLU A 46 17.32 -7.34 5.91
C GLU A 46 15.87 -7.07 6.39
N LEU A 47 14.97 -6.67 5.49
CA LEU A 47 13.54 -6.50 5.79
C LEU A 47 12.87 -7.83 6.14
N GLY A 48 13.15 -8.91 5.39
CA GLY A 48 12.65 -10.25 5.69
C GLY A 48 13.12 -10.74 7.06
N ALA A 49 14.40 -10.60 7.36
CA ALA A 49 14.99 -10.97 8.66
C ALA A 49 14.38 -10.17 9.83
N ALA A 50 13.96 -8.93 9.58
CA ALA A 50 13.23 -8.10 10.54
C ALA A 50 11.74 -8.48 10.69
N GLY A 51 11.25 -9.47 9.93
CA GLY A 51 9.86 -9.91 9.97
C GLY A 51 8.88 -9.03 9.19
N PHE A 52 9.35 -8.08 8.39
CA PHE A 52 8.48 -7.14 7.65
C PHE A 52 7.44 -7.85 6.78
N PHE A 53 7.89 -8.90 6.05
CA PHE A 53 6.98 -9.65 5.17
C PHE A 53 6.21 -10.75 5.92
N ALA A 54 6.78 -11.33 6.96
CA ALA A 54 6.21 -12.42 7.75
C ALA A 54 5.25 -11.97 8.85
N LEU A 55 5.07 -10.67 9.08
CA LEU A 55 4.35 -10.08 10.22
C LEU A 55 2.99 -10.73 10.47
N ARG A 56 2.22 -10.97 9.41
CA ARG A 56 0.84 -11.49 9.49
C ARG A 56 0.74 -13.00 9.31
N LEU A 57 1.83 -13.68 9.05
CA LEU A 57 1.82 -15.15 9.01
C LEU A 57 1.63 -15.70 10.42
N PRO A 58 0.91 -16.83 10.58
CA PRO A 58 0.85 -17.53 11.86
C PRO A 58 2.23 -17.96 12.33
N GLU A 59 2.44 -18.11 13.63
CA GLU A 59 3.70 -18.56 14.21
C GLU A 59 4.13 -19.94 13.67
N GLU A 60 3.15 -20.84 13.43
CA GLU A 60 3.39 -22.18 12.85
C GLU A 60 3.97 -22.11 11.43
N ALA A 61 3.74 -20.99 10.72
CA ALA A 61 4.28 -20.71 9.39
C ALA A 61 5.53 -19.81 9.43
N GLY A 62 6.15 -19.65 10.60
CA GLY A 62 7.34 -18.82 10.79
C GLY A 62 7.06 -17.31 10.86
N GLY A 63 5.82 -16.92 11.08
CA GLY A 63 5.43 -15.51 11.21
C GLY A 63 5.32 -15.03 12.66
N VAL A 64 4.78 -13.82 12.84
CA VAL A 64 4.59 -13.18 14.14
C VAL A 64 3.14 -13.27 14.62
N GLY A 65 2.21 -13.63 13.74
CA GLY A 65 0.78 -13.77 14.05
C GLY A 65 0.04 -12.45 14.29
N LEU A 66 0.61 -11.31 13.88
CA LEU A 66 -0.01 -9.99 14.04
C LEU A 66 -1.08 -9.72 12.98
N GLY A 67 -1.83 -8.64 13.17
CA GLY A 67 -2.97 -8.29 12.34
C GLY A 67 -2.69 -7.26 11.24
N LEU A 68 -3.75 -6.89 10.56
CA LEU A 68 -3.73 -5.81 9.57
C LEU A 68 -3.46 -4.42 10.23
N PRO A 69 -3.92 -4.11 11.45
CA PRO A 69 -3.56 -2.88 12.15
C PRO A 69 -2.04 -2.70 12.33
N GLU A 70 -1.33 -3.75 12.71
CA GLU A 70 0.12 -3.71 12.88
C GLU A 70 0.85 -3.61 11.54
N ALA A 71 0.36 -4.30 10.49
CA ALA A 71 0.90 -4.17 9.14
C ALA A 71 0.81 -2.72 8.62
N VAL A 72 -0.31 -2.04 8.84
CA VAL A 72 -0.49 -0.63 8.47
C VAL A 72 0.58 0.26 9.10
N LEU A 73 0.97 0.03 10.36
CA LEU A 73 2.01 0.80 11.02
C LEU A 73 3.38 0.62 10.35
N LEU A 74 3.72 -0.60 9.93
CA LEU A 74 4.97 -0.87 9.21
C LEU A 74 4.97 -0.19 7.84
N PHE A 75 3.86 -0.29 7.10
CA PHE A 75 3.74 0.32 5.78
C PHE A 75 3.70 1.86 5.84
N GLU A 76 3.19 2.45 6.91
CA GLU A 76 3.31 3.90 7.17
C GLU A 76 4.79 4.30 7.25
N GLU A 77 5.62 3.57 8.01
CA GLU A 77 7.04 3.88 8.13
C GLU A 77 7.81 3.60 6.81
N ALA A 78 7.44 2.54 6.07
CA ALA A 78 8.00 2.28 4.74
C ALA A 78 7.70 3.41 3.74
N GLY A 79 6.47 3.94 3.77
CA GLY A 79 6.07 5.08 2.96
C GLY A 79 6.80 6.36 3.33
N ARG A 80 7.00 6.58 4.62
CA ARG A 80 7.78 7.68 5.20
C ARG A 80 9.23 7.67 4.72
N ALA A 81 9.85 6.49 4.67
CA ALA A 81 11.22 6.30 4.21
C ALA A 81 11.38 6.30 2.68
N LEU A 82 10.29 6.31 1.89
CA LEU A 82 10.30 6.08 0.44
C LEU A 82 10.93 4.72 0.07
N LEU A 83 10.75 3.71 0.92
CA LEU A 83 11.33 2.39 0.69
C LEU A 83 10.96 1.85 -0.70
N PRO A 84 11.94 1.47 -1.55
CA PRO A 84 11.66 0.97 -2.89
C PRO A 84 11.26 -0.50 -2.87
N GLY A 85 10.67 -0.98 -3.95
CA GLY A 85 10.32 -2.37 -4.16
C GLY A 85 8.82 -2.65 -4.07
N PRO A 86 8.39 -3.84 -4.48
CA PRO A 86 7.00 -4.27 -4.47
C PRO A 86 6.58 -4.79 -3.08
N LEU A 87 6.71 -3.95 -2.05
CA LEU A 87 6.50 -4.29 -0.64
C LEU A 87 5.14 -4.94 -0.38
N VAL A 88 4.09 -4.29 -0.88
CA VAL A 88 2.71 -4.75 -0.69
C VAL A 88 2.49 -6.14 -1.27
N ALA A 89 2.92 -6.35 -2.52
CA ALA A 89 2.74 -7.65 -3.19
C ALA A 89 3.54 -8.75 -2.49
N THR A 90 4.79 -8.49 -2.10
CA THR A 90 5.63 -9.48 -1.39
C THR A 90 5.05 -9.81 -0.01
N HIS A 91 4.61 -8.80 0.76
CA HIS A 91 3.99 -9.02 2.07
C HIS A 91 2.72 -9.89 1.96
N LEU A 92 1.85 -9.58 0.99
CA LEU A 92 0.62 -10.37 0.77
C LEU A 92 0.89 -11.77 0.20
N ALA A 93 2.04 -11.95 -0.46
CA ALA A 93 2.48 -13.23 -1.00
C ALA A 93 3.26 -14.10 0.00
N ALA A 94 3.58 -13.60 1.19
CA ALA A 94 4.46 -14.28 2.14
C ALA A 94 4.00 -15.70 2.53
N GLY A 95 2.67 -15.92 2.58
CA GLY A 95 2.10 -17.26 2.79
C GLY A 95 1.78 -18.05 1.51
N LEU A 96 2.16 -17.54 0.32
CA LEU A 96 1.86 -18.15 -0.98
C LEU A 96 3.13 -18.54 -1.74
N VAL A 97 4.20 -17.77 -1.59
CA VAL A 97 5.46 -17.93 -2.33
C VAL A 97 6.59 -18.20 -1.34
N LYS A 98 7.26 -19.32 -1.51
CA LYS A 98 8.42 -19.70 -0.68
C LYS A 98 9.53 -18.66 -0.81
N GLY A 99 10.10 -18.27 0.32
CA GLY A 99 11.16 -17.26 0.38
C GLY A 99 10.65 -15.81 0.39
N ALA A 100 9.35 -15.57 0.20
CA ALA A 100 8.79 -14.22 0.26
C ALA A 100 8.77 -13.67 1.69
N ALA A 101 8.45 -14.50 2.67
CA ALA A 101 8.46 -14.13 4.08
C ALA A 101 9.85 -13.73 4.58
N GLU A 102 10.89 -14.45 4.13
CA GLU A 102 12.29 -14.26 4.49
C GLU A 102 12.98 -13.16 3.65
N GLY A 103 12.28 -12.58 2.66
CA GLY A 103 12.86 -11.61 1.74
C GLY A 103 13.87 -12.21 0.75
N GLU A 104 13.88 -13.53 0.57
CA GLU A 104 14.68 -14.21 -0.44
C GLU A 104 14.04 -14.10 -1.82
N ALA A 105 12.70 -14.15 -1.88
CA ALA A 105 11.93 -13.95 -3.09
C ALA A 105 11.27 -12.57 -3.12
N VAL A 106 11.38 -11.91 -4.26
CA VAL A 106 10.68 -10.65 -4.58
C VAL A 106 9.44 -10.99 -5.36
N VAL A 107 8.28 -10.60 -4.86
CA VAL A 107 7.01 -10.83 -5.51
C VAL A 107 6.39 -9.51 -5.92
N THR A 108 6.08 -9.34 -7.20
CA THR A 108 5.29 -8.22 -7.70
C THR A 108 3.89 -8.68 -8.10
N ALA A 109 3.04 -7.76 -8.54
CA ALA A 109 1.68 -8.10 -8.91
C ALA A 109 1.22 -7.39 -10.18
N VAL A 110 0.37 -8.07 -10.94
CA VAL A 110 -0.46 -7.52 -12.02
C VAL A 110 -1.87 -7.37 -11.49
N ALA A 111 -2.36 -6.14 -11.44
CA ALA A 111 -3.73 -5.82 -11.07
C ALA A 111 -4.33 -4.86 -12.10
N GLY A 112 -5.22 -5.34 -12.92
CA GLY A 112 -5.84 -4.55 -13.98
C GLY A 112 -4.86 -4.21 -15.15
N GLU A 113 -5.07 -3.05 -15.78
CA GLU A 113 -4.31 -2.59 -16.96
C GLU A 113 -3.08 -1.72 -16.61
N LEU A 114 -2.82 -1.52 -15.32
CA LEU A 114 -1.72 -0.66 -14.87
C LEU A 114 -0.35 -1.29 -15.13
N PRO A 115 0.68 -0.47 -15.37
CA PRO A 115 2.04 -0.98 -15.47
C PRO A 115 2.47 -1.69 -14.16
N VAL A 116 3.22 -2.77 -14.32
CA VAL A 116 3.73 -3.59 -13.22
C VAL A 116 5.02 -2.97 -12.70
N ALA A 117 5.07 -2.73 -11.39
CA ALA A 117 6.26 -2.20 -10.74
C ALA A 117 7.27 -3.32 -10.45
N HIS A 118 8.57 -3.02 -10.61
CA HIS A 118 9.69 -3.92 -10.27
C HIS A 118 9.62 -5.31 -10.92
N LEU A 119 9.05 -5.40 -12.11
CA LEU A 119 8.83 -6.68 -12.78
C LEU A 119 10.15 -7.38 -13.14
N ALA A 120 11.16 -6.63 -13.56
CA ALA A 120 12.44 -7.20 -13.99
C ALA A 120 13.22 -7.89 -12.85
N GLU A 121 12.98 -7.49 -11.61
CA GLU A 121 13.65 -8.06 -10.44
C GLU A 121 12.80 -9.12 -9.71
N ALA A 122 11.57 -9.35 -10.18
CA ALA A 122 10.65 -10.26 -9.51
C ALA A 122 11.02 -11.73 -9.73
N ASP A 123 10.93 -12.52 -8.67
CA ASP A 123 11.06 -13.98 -8.68
C ASP A 123 9.69 -14.66 -8.90
N ALA A 124 8.60 -13.94 -8.59
CA ALA A 124 7.24 -14.36 -8.87
C ALA A 124 6.33 -13.15 -9.14
N VAL A 125 5.24 -13.40 -9.86
CA VAL A 125 4.21 -12.40 -10.15
C VAL A 125 2.85 -12.94 -9.70
N LEU A 126 2.16 -12.17 -8.86
CA LEU A 126 0.76 -12.42 -8.55
C LEU A 126 -0.11 -11.78 -9.65
N VAL A 127 -0.98 -12.57 -10.24
CA VAL A 127 -2.03 -12.07 -11.14
C VAL A 127 -3.32 -11.98 -10.35
N VAL A 128 -3.76 -10.76 -10.07
CA VAL A 128 -4.97 -10.47 -9.29
C VAL A 128 -6.09 -10.10 -10.25
N ASP A 129 -7.27 -10.72 -10.10
CA ASP A 129 -8.46 -10.47 -10.93
C ASP A 129 -8.37 -10.92 -12.41
N GLY A 130 -7.51 -11.89 -12.75
CA GLY A 130 -7.40 -12.37 -14.12
C GLY A 130 -7.00 -13.85 -14.21
N ARG A 131 -7.59 -14.57 -15.14
CA ARG A 131 -6.97 -15.79 -15.64
C ARG A 131 -5.86 -15.38 -16.58
N ALA A 132 -4.65 -15.81 -16.36
CA ALA A 132 -3.58 -15.79 -17.35
C ALA A 132 -3.90 -16.85 -18.44
N SER A 133 -4.97 -16.61 -19.18
CA SER A 133 -5.39 -17.50 -20.27
C SER A 133 -4.39 -17.38 -21.40
N GLY A 134 -3.67 -18.45 -21.69
CA GLY A 134 -2.75 -18.56 -22.82
C GLY A 134 -1.28 -18.76 -22.46
N LEU A 135 -0.91 -18.79 -21.19
CA LEU A 135 0.45 -19.19 -20.79
C LEU A 135 0.53 -20.73 -20.69
N PRO A 136 1.60 -21.36 -21.24
CA PRO A 136 1.78 -22.80 -21.12
C PRO A 136 1.81 -23.20 -19.66
N GLY A 137 0.96 -24.16 -19.29
CA GLY A 137 0.74 -24.61 -17.93
C GLY A 137 2.00 -25.09 -17.21
N GLU A 138 1.90 -25.04 -15.89
CA GLU A 138 2.82 -25.49 -14.86
C GLU A 138 3.95 -24.50 -14.49
N ALA A 139 3.74 -23.83 -13.36
CA ALA A 139 4.74 -23.02 -12.66
C ALA A 139 5.85 -23.94 -12.13
N TRP A 140 6.99 -23.99 -12.79
CA TRP A 140 8.17 -24.74 -12.36
C TRP A 140 9.22 -23.78 -11.83
N GLY A 141 9.57 -23.90 -10.54
CA GLY A 141 10.78 -23.29 -9.98
C GLY A 141 10.66 -22.63 -8.62
N LEU A 142 9.55 -22.06 -8.25
CA LEU A 142 9.26 -21.66 -6.87
C LEU A 142 8.17 -22.56 -6.30
N GLU A 143 8.41 -23.09 -5.10
CA GLU A 143 7.45 -23.92 -4.40
C GLU A 143 6.31 -23.03 -3.90
N VAL A 144 5.14 -23.15 -4.51
CA VAL A 144 3.91 -22.51 -4.04
C VAL A 144 3.37 -23.34 -2.89
N LEU A 145 3.15 -22.73 -1.74
CA LEU A 145 2.64 -23.40 -0.56
C LEU A 145 1.21 -23.90 -0.83
N PRO A 146 0.92 -25.19 -0.60
CA PRO A 146 -0.40 -25.76 -0.91
C PRO A 146 -1.49 -25.14 -0.03
N GLY A 147 -2.55 -24.66 -0.64
CA GLY A 147 -3.84 -24.48 0.01
C GLY A 147 -4.49 -23.11 0.04
N LYS A 148 -3.95 -22.01 -0.56
CA LYS A 148 -4.55 -20.67 -0.42
C LYS A 148 -4.50 -19.77 -1.67
N THR A 149 -4.64 -20.31 -2.87
CA THR A 149 -4.63 -19.52 -4.12
C THR A 149 -6.01 -19.13 -4.63
N GLU A 150 -7.04 -19.12 -3.79
CA GLU A 150 -8.35 -18.63 -4.23
C GLU A 150 -8.30 -17.11 -4.44
N GLY A 151 -8.21 -16.68 -5.71
CA GLY A 151 -8.32 -15.30 -6.14
C GLY A 151 -7.03 -14.61 -6.62
N ALA A 152 -5.87 -15.28 -6.56
CA ALA A 152 -4.65 -14.82 -7.22
C ALA A 152 -3.92 -16.02 -7.83
N GLU A 153 -3.42 -15.84 -9.05
CA GLU A 153 -2.56 -16.81 -9.74
C GLU A 153 -1.09 -16.38 -9.54
N VAL A 154 -0.21 -17.35 -9.29
CA VAL A 154 1.23 -17.11 -9.10
C VAL A 154 1.98 -17.55 -10.36
N LEU A 155 2.62 -16.61 -11.04
CA LEU A 155 3.54 -16.91 -12.14
C LEU A 155 4.96 -17.01 -11.60
N SER A 156 5.63 -18.13 -11.88
CA SER A 156 7.04 -18.36 -11.53
C SER A 156 7.72 -19.23 -12.59
N GLY A 157 9.03 -19.42 -12.50
CA GLY A 157 9.78 -20.31 -13.38
C GLY A 157 9.68 -19.96 -14.87
N GLU A 158 9.23 -20.90 -15.70
CA GLU A 158 9.12 -20.72 -17.15
C GLU A 158 8.01 -19.74 -17.53
N ALA A 159 6.84 -19.82 -16.85
CA ALA A 159 5.74 -18.89 -17.07
C ALA A 159 6.16 -17.43 -16.80
N LEU A 160 6.91 -17.21 -15.72
CA LEU A 160 7.47 -15.89 -15.42
C LEU A 160 8.46 -15.44 -16.50
N ARG A 161 9.35 -16.32 -16.97
CA ARG A 161 10.30 -15.97 -18.04
C ARG A 161 9.60 -15.60 -19.33
N ALA A 162 8.56 -16.33 -19.71
CA ALA A 162 7.74 -16.02 -20.88
C ALA A 162 7.03 -14.67 -20.72
N PHE A 163 6.48 -14.41 -19.55
CA PHE A 163 5.84 -13.15 -19.21
C PHE A 163 6.82 -11.97 -19.29
N LEU A 164 8.00 -12.10 -18.68
CA LEU A 164 9.07 -11.10 -18.72
C LEU A 164 9.54 -10.81 -20.15
N ALA A 165 9.70 -11.84 -20.97
CA ALA A 165 10.13 -11.69 -22.38
C ALA A 165 9.10 -10.93 -23.23
N ALA A 166 7.83 -11.01 -22.89
CA ALA A 166 6.73 -10.33 -23.60
C ALA A 166 6.41 -8.95 -23.00
N ALA A 167 6.83 -8.67 -21.77
CA ALA A 167 6.62 -7.39 -21.11
C ALA A 167 7.52 -6.31 -21.70
N ARG A 168 7.06 -5.07 -21.68
CA ARG A 168 7.80 -3.93 -22.23
C ARG A 168 8.09 -2.90 -21.14
N PRO A 169 9.34 -2.42 -21.00
CA PRO A 169 9.66 -1.36 -20.06
C PRO A 169 8.90 -0.08 -20.43
N VAL A 170 8.44 0.64 -19.41
CA VAL A 170 7.75 1.92 -19.53
C VAL A 170 8.52 2.94 -18.68
N ARG A 171 8.72 4.14 -19.23
CA ARG A 171 9.38 5.21 -18.48
C ARG A 171 8.52 5.57 -17.25
N SER A 172 9.10 5.40 -16.09
CA SER A 172 8.49 5.82 -14.84
C SER A 172 8.77 7.30 -14.54
N MET A 173 7.79 8.00 -13.96
CA MET A 173 8.05 9.33 -13.41
C MET A 173 8.75 9.25 -12.05
N ASP A 174 8.59 8.16 -11.32
CA ASP A 174 9.27 7.89 -10.06
C ASP A 174 10.55 7.07 -10.32
N PRO A 175 11.74 7.65 -10.09
CA PRO A 175 12.99 6.96 -10.35
C PRO A 175 13.25 5.76 -9.43
N LEU A 176 12.46 5.60 -8.36
CA LEU A 176 12.54 4.48 -7.44
C LEU A 176 11.58 3.33 -7.79
N THR A 177 10.79 3.46 -8.87
CA THR A 177 9.78 2.46 -9.25
C THR A 177 9.88 2.18 -10.74
N PRO A 178 10.73 1.25 -11.17
CA PRO A 178 10.78 0.80 -12.56
C PRO A 178 9.46 0.13 -12.95
N LEU A 179 8.95 0.45 -14.13
CA LEU A 179 7.65 0.01 -14.60
C LEU A 179 7.75 -0.80 -15.90
N HIS A 180 6.91 -1.81 -16.03
CA HIS A 180 6.73 -2.59 -17.25
C HIS A 180 5.25 -2.70 -17.61
N ARG A 181 4.93 -2.64 -18.88
CA ARG A 181 3.59 -2.99 -19.37
C ARG A 181 3.49 -4.50 -19.53
N ALA A 182 2.50 -5.10 -18.90
CA ALA A 182 2.17 -6.50 -19.05
C ALA A 182 1.79 -6.82 -20.51
N PRO A 183 2.01 -8.06 -20.99
CA PRO A 183 1.50 -8.52 -22.28
C PRO A 183 -0.02 -8.39 -22.37
N ALA A 184 -0.53 -8.11 -23.59
CA ALA A 184 -1.96 -7.88 -23.80
C ALA A 184 -2.83 -9.10 -23.48
N ASP A 185 -2.28 -10.31 -23.61
CA ASP A 185 -2.98 -11.58 -23.37
C ASP A 185 -3.10 -11.94 -21.87
N THR A 186 -2.42 -11.18 -21.01
CA THR A 186 -2.58 -11.27 -19.55
C THR A 186 -3.64 -10.32 -19.02
N LYS A 187 -4.45 -9.72 -19.91
CA LYS A 187 -5.55 -8.87 -19.47
C LYS A 187 -6.44 -9.66 -18.52
N PRO A 188 -6.62 -9.21 -17.29
CA PRO A 188 -7.72 -9.67 -16.47
C PRO A 188 -9.01 -9.48 -17.27
N ALA A 189 -9.97 -10.38 -17.10
CA ALA A 189 -11.32 -10.12 -17.57
C ALA A 189 -11.71 -8.70 -17.13
N PRO A 190 -12.42 -7.92 -17.99
CA PRO A 190 -12.71 -6.52 -17.72
C PRO A 190 -13.11 -6.38 -16.25
N ALA A 191 -12.34 -5.58 -15.54
CA ALA A 191 -12.53 -5.37 -14.13
C ALA A 191 -14.00 -5.05 -13.92
N ALA A 192 -14.58 -5.54 -12.84
CA ALA A 192 -15.96 -5.25 -12.45
C ALA A 192 -16.28 -3.73 -12.28
N SER A 193 -15.42 -2.84 -12.76
CA SER A 193 -15.70 -1.42 -12.95
C SER A 193 -16.84 -1.14 -13.93
N GLU A 194 -17.22 -2.12 -14.78
CA GLU A 194 -18.45 -2.04 -15.56
C GLU A 194 -19.64 -2.78 -14.90
N ARG A 195 -19.39 -3.53 -13.82
CA ARG A 195 -20.44 -4.06 -12.96
C ARG A 195 -20.32 -3.35 -11.63
N THR A 196 -21.28 -2.49 -11.33
CA THR A 196 -21.38 -1.92 -9.99
C THR A 196 -21.42 -3.06 -8.99
N TRP A 197 -20.80 -2.92 -7.83
CA TRP A 197 -20.84 -3.95 -6.78
C TRP A 197 -22.31 -4.30 -6.40
N ALA A 198 -23.24 -3.37 -6.59
CA ALA A 198 -24.69 -3.58 -6.50
C ALA A 198 -25.22 -4.64 -7.49
N ASP A 199 -24.53 -4.87 -8.62
CA ASP A 199 -24.86 -5.92 -9.58
C ASP A 199 -24.33 -7.29 -9.13
N ALA A 200 -23.27 -7.32 -8.29
CA ALA A 200 -22.75 -8.56 -7.73
C ALA A 200 -23.69 -9.17 -6.67
N GLU A 201 -24.47 -8.35 -5.96
CA GLU A 201 -25.51 -8.84 -5.04
C GLU A 201 -26.79 -9.30 -5.76
N ARG A 202 -27.06 -8.79 -6.98
CA ARG A 202 -28.25 -9.15 -7.77
C ARG A 202 -28.04 -10.24 -8.80
N ALA A 203 -26.80 -10.71 -8.99
CA ALA A 203 -26.54 -11.80 -9.93
C ALA A 203 -27.20 -13.10 -9.43
N PRO A 204 -27.96 -13.83 -10.29
CA PRO A 204 -28.51 -15.11 -9.92
C PRO A 204 -27.37 -16.09 -9.59
N ALA A 205 -27.61 -16.99 -8.65
CA ALA A 205 -26.65 -17.88 -7.98
C ALA A 205 -25.86 -18.87 -8.87
N ALA A 206 -25.86 -18.69 -10.19
CA ALA A 206 -25.28 -19.61 -11.18
C ALA A 206 -24.24 -18.96 -12.12
N THR A 207 -23.88 -17.69 -11.96
CA THR A 207 -22.79 -17.09 -12.74
C THR A 207 -21.55 -17.00 -11.87
N GLU A 208 -20.43 -17.56 -12.34
CA GLU A 208 -19.13 -17.63 -11.68
C GLU A 208 -18.78 -16.28 -10.97
N ARG A 209 -18.97 -16.25 -9.66
CA ARG A 209 -18.48 -15.16 -8.82
C ARG A 209 -16.97 -15.13 -8.93
N ALA A 210 -16.39 -13.99 -9.25
CA ALA A 210 -14.99 -13.76 -8.95
C ALA A 210 -14.79 -14.14 -7.47
N PRO A 211 -13.81 -15.00 -7.14
CA PRO A 211 -13.70 -15.56 -5.81
C PRO A 211 -13.56 -14.44 -4.78
N ALA A 212 -14.29 -14.53 -3.69
CA ALA A 212 -14.34 -13.53 -2.61
C ALA A 212 -12.94 -13.15 -2.09
N HIS A 213 -11.95 -14.02 -2.26
CA HIS A 213 -10.55 -13.82 -1.87
C HIS A 213 -9.76 -12.83 -2.76
N ALA A 214 -10.08 -12.72 -4.07
CA ALA A 214 -9.43 -11.74 -4.96
C ALA A 214 -9.78 -10.31 -4.57
N TRP A 215 -11.03 -10.07 -4.20
CA TRP A 215 -11.48 -8.79 -3.68
C TRP A 215 -10.77 -8.43 -2.39
N ARG A 216 -10.71 -9.37 -1.45
CA ARG A 216 -10.00 -9.16 -0.18
C ARG A 216 -8.54 -8.79 -0.40
N PHE A 217 -7.83 -9.51 -1.25
CA PHE A 217 -6.43 -9.21 -1.58
C PHE A 217 -6.27 -7.79 -2.12
N ARG A 218 -7.14 -7.37 -3.05
CA ARG A 218 -7.10 -6.04 -3.64
C ARG A 218 -7.35 -4.93 -2.63
N PHE A 219 -8.32 -5.10 -1.73
CA PHE A 219 -8.61 -4.12 -0.68
C PHE A 219 -7.51 -4.07 0.37
N GLU A 220 -6.97 -5.19 0.80
CA GLU A 220 -5.81 -5.19 1.70
C GLU A 220 -4.61 -4.49 1.05
N ALA A 221 -4.34 -4.74 -0.22
CA ALA A 221 -3.29 -4.05 -0.97
C ALA A 221 -3.54 -2.54 -1.09
N ALA A 222 -4.79 -2.13 -1.32
CA ALA A 222 -5.17 -0.72 -1.35
C ALA A 222 -4.96 -0.05 0.02
N LEU A 223 -5.31 -0.72 1.12
CA LEU A 223 -5.11 -0.22 2.47
C LEU A 223 -3.63 -0.09 2.84
N LEU A 224 -2.82 -1.10 2.55
CA LEU A 224 -1.37 -1.03 2.79
C LEU A 224 -0.71 0.09 1.95
N THR A 225 -1.18 0.28 0.72
CA THR A 225 -0.74 1.42 -0.11
C THR A 225 -1.21 2.76 0.47
N ALA A 226 -2.42 2.83 1.05
CA ALA A 226 -2.89 4.01 1.75
C ALA A 226 -2.03 4.32 2.99
N ALA A 227 -1.56 3.31 3.70
CA ALA A 227 -0.61 3.47 4.79
C ALA A 227 0.74 4.05 4.33
N GLU A 228 1.27 3.56 3.19
CA GLU A 228 2.48 4.16 2.59
C GLU A 228 2.26 5.62 2.15
N GLN A 229 1.08 5.96 1.64
CA GLN A 229 0.72 7.34 1.30
C GLN A 229 0.63 8.22 2.55
N LEU A 230 0.01 7.71 3.62
CA LEU A 230 -0.05 8.39 4.92
C LEU A 230 1.36 8.69 5.46
N GLY A 231 2.27 7.72 5.42
CA GLY A 231 3.66 7.89 5.82
C GLY A 231 4.38 8.99 5.02
N SER A 232 4.16 9.01 3.71
CA SER A 232 4.67 10.06 2.82
C SER A 232 4.09 11.44 3.14
N ALA A 233 2.78 11.54 3.41
CA ALA A 233 2.11 12.79 3.81
C ALA A 233 2.66 13.33 5.13
N ALA A 234 2.84 12.46 6.12
CA ALA A 234 3.41 12.82 7.42
C ALA A 234 4.86 13.32 7.27
N ARG A 235 5.68 12.61 6.50
CA ARG A 235 7.09 12.98 6.29
C ARG A 235 7.25 14.32 5.57
N THR A 236 6.44 14.57 4.54
CA THR A 236 6.47 15.84 3.81
C THR A 236 5.98 17.01 4.67
N THR A 237 5.02 16.77 5.56
CA THR A 237 4.58 17.77 6.56
C THR A 237 5.72 18.14 7.51
N GLU A 238 6.40 17.15 8.07
CA GLU A 238 7.55 17.38 8.97
C GLU A 238 8.69 18.10 8.26
N ALA A 239 9.03 17.68 7.02
CA ALA A 239 10.08 18.32 6.24
C ALA A 239 9.75 19.79 5.92
N ALA A 240 8.48 20.08 5.62
CA ALA A 240 8.02 21.45 5.38
C ALA A 240 8.14 22.32 6.64
N VAL A 241 7.70 21.80 7.80
CA VAL A 241 7.77 22.50 9.09
C VAL A 241 9.24 22.76 9.49
N GLN A 242 10.08 21.73 9.36
CA GLN A 242 11.51 21.86 9.64
C GLN A 242 12.15 22.93 8.74
N HIS A 243 11.96 22.84 7.43
CA HIS A 243 12.48 23.81 6.48
C HIS A 243 11.97 25.23 6.75
N ALA A 244 10.69 25.38 7.09
CA ALA A 244 10.09 26.67 7.41
C ALA A 244 10.68 27.28 8.68
N GLY A 245 11.12 26.47 9.64
CA GLY A 245 11.80 26.94 10.86
C GLY A 245 13.27 27.32 10.66
N GLU A 246 13.96 26.65 9.72
CA GLU A 246 15.40 26.81 9.50
C GLU A 246 15.75 27.82 8.40
N ARG A 247 14.92 27.90 7.35
CA ARG A 247 15.20 28.76 6.19
C ARG A 247 14.87 30.21 6.49
N GLU A 248 15.86 31.08 6.39
CA GLU A 248 15.70 32.53 6.56
C GLU A 248 15.59 33.26 5.21
N GLN A 249 14.63 34.15 5.11
CA GLN A 249 14.47 35.14 4.04
C GLN A 249 13.90 36.46 4.63
N PHE A 250 14.25 37.58 4.05
CA PHE A 250 13.79 38.90 4.51
C PHE A 250 14.06 39.16 6.00
N GLY A 251 15.15 38.59 6.54
CA GLY A 251 15.60 38.79 7.91
C GLY A 251 14.85 37.96 8.97
N SER A 252 14.08 36.92 8.55
CA SER A 252 13.38 36.05 9.48
C SER A 252 13.18 34.65 8.87
N PRO A 253 12.94 33.60 9.71
CA PRO A 253 12.55 32.30 9.22
C PRO A 253 11.30 32.38 8.32
N VAL A 254 11.28 31.64 7.20
CA VAL A 254 10.14 31.69 6.27
C VAL A 254 8.85 31.25 6.92
N GLY A 255 8.90 30.40 7.95
CA GLY A 255 7.75 30.00 8.77
C GLY A 255 7.16 31.14 9.63
N SER A 256 7.79 32.32 9.70
CA SER A 256 7.18 33.50 10.33
C SER A 256 6.03 34.07 9.49
N PHE A 257 6.04 33.86 8.17
CA PHE A 257 5.02 34.37 7.24
C PHE A 257 3.73 33.58 7.33
N GLN A 258 2.59 34.27 7.40
CA GLN A 258 1.28 33.61 7.58
C GLN A 258 0.95 32.64 6.47
N ALA A 259 1.29 32.95 5.21
CA ALA A 259 1.04 32.04 4.09
C ALA A 259 1.74 30.67 4.27
N VAL A 260 2.99 30.67 4.78
CA VAL A 260 3.73 29.42 5.05
C VAL A 260 3.14 28.67 6.24
N LYS A 261 2.73 29.38 7.30
CA LYS A 261 2.04 28.78 8.46
C LYS A 261 0.75 28.09 8.05
N HIS A 262 -0.05 28.74 7.18
CA HIS A 262 -1.30 28.16 6.70
C HIS A 262 -1.05 26.89 5.88
N LEU A 263 -0.06 26.90 4.97
CA LEU A 263 0.32 25.70 4.23
C LEU A 263 0.69 24.55 5.17
N CYS A 264 1.54 24.78 6.17
CA CYS A 264 1.91 23.76 7.15
C CYS A 264 0.69 23.25 7.96
N ALA A 265 -0.22 24.15 8.35
CA ALA A 265 -1.43 23.78 9.06
C ALA A 265 -2.37 22.95 8.19
N ASP A 266 -2.56 23.31 6.92
CA ASP A 266 -3.37 22.57 5.95
C ASP A 266 -2.79 21.17 5.67
N MET A 267 -1.45 21.05 5.63
CA MET A 267 -0.80 19.75 5.50
C MET A 267 -1.11 18.83 6.68
N LEU A 268 -1.06 19.35 7.89
CA LEU A 268 -1.44 18.59 9.09
C LEU A 268 -2.93 18.26 9.09
N ALA A 269 -3.78 19.21 8.73
CA ALA A 269 -5.23 19.05 8.66
C ALA A 269 -5.67 17.97 7.65
N ARG A 270 -4.87 17.70 6.60
CA ARG A 270 -5.09 16.58 5.67
C ARG A 270 -4.52 15.26 6.19
N THR A 271 -3.38 15.30 6.87
CA THR A 271 -2.70 14.09 7.37
C THR A 271 -3.48 13.39 8.46
N GLU A 272 -4.02 14.12 9.43
CA GLU A 272 -4.65 13.50 10.61
C GLU A 272 -5.99 12.82 10.31
N PRO A 273 -6.92 13.37 9.50
CA PRO A 273 -8.09 12.61 9.06
C PRO A 273 -7.74 11.37 8.24
N ALA A 274 -6.71 11.45 7.36
CA ALA A 274 -6.23 10.29 6.61
C ALA A 274 -5.70 9.20 7.56
N ARG A 275 -4.96 9.57 8.60
CA ARG A 275 -4.46 8.66 9.64
C ARG A 275 -5.62 7.95 10.35
N ALA A 276 -6.60 8.72 10.80
CA ALA A 276 -7.76 8.16 11.48
C ALA A 276 -8.52 7.16 10.59
N ALA A 277 -8.73 7.50 9.32
CA ALA A 277 -9.40 6.63 8.36
C ALA A 277 -8.61 5.36 8.06
N VAL A 278 -7.29 5.46 7.82
CA VAL A 278 -6.42 4.30 7.56
C VAL A 278 -6.39 3.34 8.75
N TYR A 279 -6.29 3.86 9.98
CA TYR A 279 -6.27 3.04 11.18
C TYR A 279 -7.63 2.39 11.47
N ALA A 280 -8.74 3.12 11.25
CA ALA A 280 -10.08 2.56 11.40
C ALA A 280 -10.31 1.43 10.39
N ALA A 281 -10.01 1.66 9.12
CA ALA A 281 -10.14 0.66 8.06
C ALA A 281 -9.27 -0.58 8.30
N ALA A 282 -8.11 -0.43 8.96
CA ALA A 282 -7.27 -1.56 9.34
C ALA A 282 -7.90 -2.46 10.41
N VAL A 283 -8.69 -1.89 11.30
CA VAL A 283 -9.40 -2.63 12.36
C VAL A 283 -10.63 -3.35 11.81
N THR A 284 -11.37 -2.71 10.92
CA THR A 284 -12.62 -3.27 10.39
C THR A 284 -12.43 -4.19 9.20
N GLY A 285 -11.44 -3.90 8.34
CA GLY A 285 -11.27 -4.57 7.05
C GLY A 285 -12.42 -4.31 6.06
N ASP A 286 -13.27 -3.31 6.34
CA ASP A 286 -14.44 -3.00 5.52
C ASP A 286 -14.02 -2.35 4.20
N PRO A 287 -14.48 -2.85 3.03
CA PRO A 287 -14.11 -2.32 1.73
C PRO A 287 -14.46 -0.84 1.52
N VAL A 288 -15.57 -0.37 2.09
CA VAL A 288 -16.02 1.03 1.96
C VAL A 288 -15.13 1.95 2.80
N GLU A 289 -14.77 1.52 4.01
CA GLU A 289 -13.85 2.26 4.86
C GLU A 289 -12.43 2.26 4.27
N ILE A 290 -11.98 1.16 3.66
CA ILE A 290 -10.71 1.09 2.92
C ILE A 290 -10.71 2.06 1.73
N ALA A 291 -11.80 2.14 0.98
CA ALA A 291 -11.94 3.08 -0.13
C ALA A 291 -11.85 4.55 0.35
N ALA A 292 -12.53 4.89 1.44
CA ALA A 292 -12.45 6.21 2.06
C ALA A 292 -11.03 6.53 2.55
N ALA A 293 -10.39 5.57 3.23
CA ALA A 293 -9.01 5.70 3.71
C ALA A 293 -8.01 5.94 2.55
N LYS A 294 -8.18 5.20 1.44
CA LYS A 294 -7.34 5.34 0.25
C LYS A 294 -7.48 6.74 -0.38
N LEU A 295 -8.70 7.25 -0.54
CA LEU A 295 -8.94 8.60 -1.06
C LEU A 295 -8.28 9.67 -0.21
N LEU A 296 -8.47 9.63 1.11
CA LEU A 296 -7.92 10.62 2.02
C LEU A 296 -6.39 10.57 2.05
N ALA A 297 -5.81 9.36 2.07
CA ALA A 297 -4.36 9.18 2.10
C ALA A 297 -3.70 9.62 0.78
N ASP A 298 -4.31 9.32 -0.37
CA ASP A 298 -3.82 9.75 -1.69
C ASP A 298 -3.86 11.27 -1.82
N GLU A 299 -4.96 11.89 -1.43
CA GLU A 299 -5.09 13.36 -1.43
C GLU A 299 -4.05 14.00 -0.52
N ALA A 300 -3.91 13.50 0.72
CA ALA A 300 -2.93 14.01 1.67
C ALA A 300 -1.50 13.89 1.13
N ALA A 301 -1.10 12.72 0.61
CA ALA A 301 0.24 12.50 0.08
C ALA A 301 0.57 13.42 -1.10
N VAL A 302 -0.34 13.53 -2.07
CA VAL A 302 -0.12 14.35 -3.27
C VAL A 302 -0.10 15.84 -2.93
N ARG A 303 -1.07 16.32 -2.16
CA ARG A 303 -1.13 17.75 -1.83
C ARG A 303 -0.03 18.19 -0.88
N ASN A 304 0.28 17.39 0.15
CA ASN A 304 1.33 17.72 1.09
C ASN A 304 2.71 17.73 0.43
N ALA A 305 2.98 16.79 -0.48
CA ALA A 305 4.23 16.82 -1.23
C ALA A 305 4.34 18.07 -2.13
N ARG A 306 3.23 18.53 -2.74
CA ARG A 306 3.20 19.79 -3.51
C ARG A 306 3.43 21.01 -2.63
N ASP A 307 2.76 21.10 -1.48
CA ASP A 307 2.90 22.21 -0.55
C ASP A 307 4.31 22.23 0.05
N CYS A 308 4.88 21.07 0.36
CA CYS A 308 6.26 20.94 0.79
C CYS A 308 7.24 21.45 -0.27
N LEU A 309 7.05 21.09 -1.55
CA LEU A 309 7.83 21.65 -2.67
C LEU A 309 7.71 23.17 -2.75
N GLN A 310 6.50 23.70 -2.59
CA GLN A 310 6.24 25.14 -2.61
C GLN A 310 6.99 25.86 -1.46
N ILE A 311 6.98 25.29 -0.25
CA ILE A 311 7.67 25.84 0.92
C ILE A 311 9.20 25.81 0.73
N HIS A 312 9.75 24.78 0.10
CA HIS A 312 11.17 24.70 -0.25
C HIS A 312 11.57 25.67 -1.38
N GLY A 313 10.60 26.19 -2.14
CA GLY A 313 10.82 27.09 -3.25
C GLY A 313 11.68 26.47 -4.36
N GLY A 314 12.59 27.24 -4.96
CA GLY A 314 13.44 26.75 -6.04
C GLY A 314 14.27 25.51 -5.70
N MET A 315 14.70 25.38 -4.44
CA MET A 315 15.45 24.20 -3.96
C MET A 315 14.62 22.90 -4.06
N GLY A 316 13.31 22.95 -3.82
CA GLY A 316 12.44 21.78 -3.88
C GLY A 316 12.38 21.13 -5.27
N PHE A 317 12.70 21.85 -6.34
CA PHE A 317 12.72 21.34 -7.71
C PHE A 317 14.10 20.85 -8.18
N THR A 318 15.11 20.96 -7.32
CA THR A 318 16.44 20.44 -7.64
C THR A 318 16.55 18.95 -7.33
N TRP A 319 17.50 18.26 -7.96
CA TRP A 319 17.76 16.84 -7.68
C TRP A 319 18.37 16.61 -6.29
N GLU A 320 18.90 17.63 -5.65
CA GLU A 320 19.44 17.54 -4.29
C GLU A 320 18.35 17.44 -3.21
N ALA A 321 17.12 17.90 -3.53
CA ALA A 321 15.99 17.80 -2.62
C ALA A 321 15.30 16.42 -2.79
N ASP A 322 14.90 15.80 -1.68
CA ASP A 322 14.22 14.49 -1.70
C ASP A 322 12.70 14.62 -1.81
N VAL A 323 12.18 15.85 -1.63
CA VAL A 323 10.73 16.10 -1.57
C VAL A 323 10.00 15.74 -2.86
N HIS A 324 10.63 16.00 -4.01
CA HIS A 324 10.03 15.66 -5.31
C HIS A 324 9.84 14.13 -5.51
N LEU A 325 10.60 13.29 -4.78
CA LEU A 325 10.47 11.85 -4.82
C LEU A 325 9.14 11.41 -4.18
N HIS A 326 8.76 12.06 -3.06
CA HIS A 326 7.47 11.84 -2.43
C HIS A 326 6.30 12.14 -3.37
N LEU A 327 6.34 13.26 -4.10
CA LEU A 327 5.28 13.60 -5.04
C LEU A 327 5.17 12.59 -6.19
N LYS A 328 6.30 12.21 -6.78
CA LYS A 328 6.35 11.24 -7.89
C LYS A 328 5.82 9.87 -7.47
N ARG A 329 6.24 9.40 -6.28
CA ARG A 329 5.76 8.16 -5.69
C ARG A 329 4.26 8.22 -5.38
N ALA A 330 3.79 9.35 -4.81
CA ALA A 330 2.39 9.53 -4.46
C ALA A 330 1.47 9.42 -5.68
N TRP A 331 1.86 9.96 -6.83
CA TRP A 331 1.08 9.82 -8.08
C TRP A 331 0.96 8.38 -8.56
N LEU A 332 2.03 7.58 -8.46
CA LEU A 332 1.97 6.16 -8.85
C LEU A 332 1.11 5.37 -7.89
N ARG A 333 1.27 5.58 -6.59
CA ARG A 333 0.48 4.89 -5.55
C ARG A 333 -1.01 5.25 -5.61
N ALA A 334 -1.36 6.49 -5.98
CA ALA A 334 -2.76 6.91 -6.16
C ALA A 334 -3.47 6.15 -7.29
N ALA A 335 -2.72 5.67 -8.30
CA ALA A 335 -3.25 4.84 -9.36
C ALA A 335 -3.23 3.33 -9.04
N SER A 336 -2.55 2.89 -7.96
CA SER A 336 -2.35 1.48 -7.65
C SER A 336 -3.52 0.88 -6.88
N TRP A 337 -3.89 -0.37 -7.20
CA TRP A 337 -4.88 -1.24 -6.56
C TRP A 337 -6.33 -0.73 -6.59
N LEU A 338 -6.59 0.46 -6.11
CA LEU A 338 -7.89 1.14 -6.12
C LEU A 338 -7.68 2.59 -6.52
N THR A 339 -8.19 2.98 -7.68
CA THR A 339 -8.12 4.36 -8.16
C THR A 339 -9.12 5.26 -7.41
N GLY A 340 -8.87 6.58 -7.41
CA GLY A 340 -9.81 7.53 -6.80
C GLY A 340 -11.23 7.40 -7.34
N ALA A 341 -11.39 7.27 -8.66
CA ALA A 341 -12.71 7.07 -9.28
C ALA A 341 -13.39 5.78 -8.81
N GLY A 342 -12.63 4.66 -8.73
CA GLY A 342 -13.19 3.40 -8.23
C GLY A 342 -13.57 3.46 -6.74
N ALA A 343 -12.81 4.20 -5.93
CA ALA A 343 -13.13 4.42 -4.53
C ALA A 343 -14.39 5.31 -4.36
N GLU A 344 -14.51 6.37 -5.16
CA GLU A 344 -15.68 7.25 -5.17
C GLU A 344 -16.95 6.50 -5.58
N GLU A 345 -16.88 5.61 -6.59
CA GLU A 345 -18.01 4.77 -6.99
C GLU A 345 -18.45 3.83 -5.86
N LEU A 346 -17.51 3.22 -5.14
CA LEU A 346 -17.83 2.37 -4.00
C LEU A 346 -18.54 3.14 -2.89
N LEU A 347 -18.05 4.33 -2.56
CA LEU A 347 -18.67 5.19 -1.55
C LEU A 347 -20.06 5.67 -1.98
N ALA A 348 -20.23 6.05 -3.25
CA ALA A 348 -21.50 6.47 -3.78
C ALA A 348 -22.54 5.33 -3.79
N ALA A 349 -22.11 4.11 -4.11
CA ALA A 349 -22.97 2.92 -4.08
C ALA A 349 -23.42 2.59 -2.64
N ASP A 350 -22.52 2.65 -1.66
CA ASP A 350 -22.88 2.45 -0.24
C ASP A 350 -23.89 3.47 0.25
N LEU A 351 -23.71 4.76 -0.07
CA LEU A 351 -24.68 5.82 0.26
C LEU A 351 -26.04 5.58 -0.39
N GLY A 352 -26.08 5.09 -1.64
CA GLY A 352 -27.31 4.76 -2.35
C GLY A 352 -28.08 3.59 -1.71
N THR A 353 -27.37 2.64 -1.09
CA THR A 353 -27.97 1.48 -0.40
C THR A 353 -28.35 1.80 1.05
N ALA A 354 -27.58 2.62 1.75
CA ALA A 354 -27.84 3.05 3.12
C ALA A 354 -29.17 3.80 3.27
N GLY A 355 -29.66 4.46 2.19
CA GLY A 355 -30.99 5.07 2.16
C GLY A 355 -32.17 4.08 2.06
N ARG A 356 -31.90 2.77 1.86
CA ARG A 356 -32.94 1.74 1.64
C ARG A 356 -33.07 0.69 2.72
N LEU A 357 -32.09 0.55 3.62
CA LEU A 357 -32.12 -0.44 4.71
C LEU A 357 -31.64 0.17 6.02
N PRO A 358 -32.36 -0.06 7.15
CA PRO A 358 -31.80 0.27 8.46
C PRO A 358 -30.58 -0.62 8.68
N ARG A 359 -29.42 -0.04 8.94
CA ARG A 359 -28.23 -0.80 9.36
C ARG A 359 -28.62 -1.60 10.60
N SER A 360 -28.70 -2.92 10.50
CA SER A 360 -28.96 -3.76 11.63
C SER A 360 -27.75 -3.64 12.58
N SER A 361 -27.98 -3.14 13.78
CA SER A 361 -27.02 -3.01 14.88
C SER A 361 -26.55 -4.37 15.45
N ALA A 362 -26.68 -5.44 14.69
CA ALA A 362 -26.45 -6.82 15.14
C ALA A 362 -24.97 -7.22 15.27
N ALA A 363 -24.02 -6.36 14.91
CA ALA A 363 -22.59 -6.67 15.08
C ALA A 363 -21.99 -6.21 16.43
N TYR A 364 -22.73 -5.50 17.28
CA TYR A 364 -22.26 -4.98 18.55
C TYR A 364 -23.05 -5.52 19.76
N GLY A 365 -23.13 -6.83 19.89
CA GLY A 365 -23.81 -7.45 21.03
C GLY A 365 -23.22 -8.79 21.42
N ARG A 366 -22.03 -8.82 22.01
CA ARG A 366 -21.72 -9.91 22.95
C ARG A 366 -22.37 -9.55 24.28
N PRO A 367 -23.32 -10.36 24.79
CA PRO A 367 -23.84 -10.16 26.14
C PRO A 367 -22.71 -10.44 27.15
N VAL A 368 -22.44 -9.42 27.98
CA VAL A 368 -21.70 -9.61 29.24
C VAL A 368 -22.46 -10.68 30.04
N ARG A 369 -21.83 -11.83 30.29
CA ARG A 369 -22.33 -12.82 31.23
C ARG A 369 -22.26 -12.15 32.61
N GLU A 370 -23.40 -11.80 33.15
CA GLU A 370 -23.55 -11.56 34.58
C GLU A 370 -23.14 -12.81 35.36
N ALA A 371 -22.11 -12.68 36.19
CA ALA A 371 -21.75 -13.67 37.17
C ALA A 371 -22.86 -13.66 38.22
N GLY A 372 -23.77 -14.63 38.15
CA GLY A 372 -24.79 -14.85 39.18
C GLY A 372 -24.12 -15.20 40.50
N GLY A 373 -24.28 -14.33 41.49
CA GLY A 373 -24.04 -14.64 42.87
C GLY A 373 -25.12 -15.66 43.34
N GLY A 374 -24.68 -16.82 43.77
CA GLY A 374 -25.49 -17.77 44.51
C GLY A 374 -25.16 -17.65 45.98
N GLY A 375 -26.20 -17.48 46.78
CA GLY A 375 -26.15 -17.51 48.23
C GLY A 375 -25.90 -18.91 48.80
#